data_81dc9f830e6f6d68ede4237f818e1cd4
#
_entry.id   81dc9f830e6f6d68ede4237f818e1cd4
#
_cell.length_a   1.000
_cell.length_b   1.000
_cell.length_c   1.000
_cell.angle_alpha   90.00
_cell.angle_beta   90.00
_cell.angle_gamma   90.00
#
_symmetry.space_group_name_H-M   'P 1'
#
loop_
_entity.id
_entity.type
_entity.pdbx_description
1 polymer ?
#
loop_
_entity_poly.entity_id
_entity_poly.type
_entity_poly.pdbx_seq_one_letter_code
_entity_poly.pdbx_strand_id
1 'polypeptide(L)'
;MTLSDINIREKKFHNELHSSGEGRSTQGKFYKALYSLNKDFKKLLKLKVKSVQVLDYGCGSGNFAQEVSLFEPKKIIGVDISEEAIKKAKKNSEVSNNNIDFRVDNCEKLSLETNSFDIVYGSGILHHLDLKKSLNEINRVLKKDGSIIFVEPLATNPIINIYRKLTPSARSPDEHPFKNDDIELIKGIFKNVEIKYYGFLTLVFLPFYKSPENSRLFKIISSIDKMILRVKYFKFLAWSILIKGEKI
;
A
#
# COMPACT_ATOMS: atom_id res chain seq x y z
N MET A 1 -20.62 10.46 10.89
CA MET A 1 -19.21 10.78 10.51
C MET A 1 -19.24 11.75 9.34
N THR A 2 -18.73 12.97 9.50
CA THR A 2 -18.77 13.97 8.40
C THR A 2 -17.56 13.69 7.51
N LEU A 3 -17.79 13.23 6.28
CA LEU A 3 -16.78 13.01 5.26
C LEU A 3 -16.45 14.32 4.55
N SER A 4 -15.19 14.52 4.14
CA SER A 4 -14.82 15.61 3.24
C SER A 4 -15.32 15.31 1.82
N ASP A 5 -15.39 16.34 0.96
CA ASP A 5 -15.79 16.17 -0.44
C ASP A 5 -14.86 15.18 -1.18
N ILE A 6 -13.55 15.19 -0.86
CA ILE A 6 -12.57 14.23 -1.39
C ILE A 6 -12.95 12.82 -0.94
N ASN A 7 -13.18 12.60 0.35
CA ASN A 7 -13.56 11.28 0.86
C ASN A 7 -14.86 10.76 0.20
N ILE A 8 -15.83 11.63 -0.09
CA ILE A 8 -17.08 11.26 -0.76
C ILE A 8 -16.77 10.79 -2.20
N ARG A 9 -15.93 11.52 -2.95
CA ARG A 9 -15.55 11.13 -4.31
C ARG A 9 -14.74 9.83 -4.33
N GLU A 10 -13.75 9.68 -3.44
CA GLU A 10 -12.97 8.45 -3.30
C GLU A 10 -13.85 7.26 -2.96
N LYS A 11 -14.75 7.40 -1.99
CA LYS A 11 -15.72 6.37 -1.63
C LYS A 11 -16.58 5.94 -2.82
N LYS A 12 -17.12 6.91 -3.59
CA LYS A 12 -17.91 6.62 -4.78
C LYS A 12 -17.09 5.86 -5.82
N PHE A 13 -15.89 6.34 -6.14
CA PHE A 13 -15.00 5.72 -7.11
C PHE A 13 -14.67 4.26 -6.72
N HIS A 14 -14.31 4.03 -5.46
CA HIS A 14 -13.97 2.68 -4.99
C HIS A 14 -15.19 1.77 -4.90
N ASN A 15 -16.38 2.26 -4.54
CA ASN A 15 -17.61 1.48 -4.60
C ASN A 15 -17.93 1.03 -6.03
N GLU A 16 -17.83 1.93 -7.02
CA GLU A 16 -18.03 1.61 -8.44
C GLU A 16 -16.99 0.59 -8.93
N LEU A 17 -15.72 0.77 -8.61
CA LEU A 17 -14.65 -0.15 -8.96
C LEU A 17 -14.88 -1.56 -8.38
N HIS A 18 -15.32 -1.63 -7.14
CA HIS A 18 -15.59 -2.93 -6.52
C HIS A 18 -16.90 -3.56 -6.97
N SER A 19 -17.94 -2.79 -7.33
CA SER A 19 -19.21 -3.37 -7.84
C SER A 19 -19.12 -3.91 -9.26
N SER A 20 -18.37 -3.26 -10.16
CA SER A 20 -18.32 -3.63 -11.58
C SER A 20 -17.70 -5.00 -11.88
N GLY A 21 -17.00 -5.61 -10.92
CA GLY A 21 -16.29 -6.87 -11.13
C GLY A 21 -15.07 -6.74 -12.04
N GLU A 22 -14.93 -5.64 -12.74
CA GLU A 22 -13.75 -5.29 -13.55
C GLU A 22 -12.62 -4.85 -12.62
N GLY A 23 -11.97 -5.84 -11.99
CA GLY A 23 -10.69 -5.57 -11.36
C GLY A 23 -9.76 -4.89 -12.38
N ARG A 24 -8.76 -4.11 -11.92
CA ARG A 24 -7.74 -3.42 -12.76
C ARG A 24 -6.93 -4.41 -13.65
N SER A 25 -7.62 -5.22 -14.46
CA SER A 25 -7.06 -6.36 -15.21
C SER A 25 -5.97 -5.95 -16.20
N THR A 26 -6.14 -4.81 -16.86
CA THR A 26 -5.13 -4.24 -17.78
C THR A 26 -3.90 -3.72 -17.05
N GLN A 27 -4.03 -3.25 -15.81
CA GLN A 27 -2.90 -2.77 -15.00
C GLN A 27 -2.06 -3.92 -14.43
N GLY A 28 -2.63 -5.12 -14.27
CA GLY A 28 -1.94 -6.28 -13.69
C GLY A 28 -0.64 -6.65 -14.39
N LYS A 29 -0.53 -6.38 -15.72
CA LYS A 29 0.70 -6.62 -16.48
C LYS A 29 1.86 -5.72 -16.01
N PHE A 30 1.59 -4.44 -15.76
CA PHE A 30 2.62 -3.49 -15.30
C PHE A 30 3.09 -3.79 -13.88
N TYR A 31 2.20 -4.22 -12.99
CA TYR A 31 2.55 -4.56 -11.61
C TYR A 31 3.55 -5.71 -11.47
N LYS A 32 3.77 -6.51 -12.53
CA LYS A 32 4.85 -7.50 -12.59
C LYS A 32 6.24 -6.88 -12.38
N ALA A 33 6.44 -5.62 -12.80
CA ALA A 33 7.67 -4.88 -12.56
C ALA A 33 7.95 -4.64 -11.06
N LEU A 34 6.91 -4.63 -10.23
CA LEU A 34 6.99 -4.45 -8.78
C LEU A 34 7.02 -5.78 -7.99
N TYR A 35 7.24 -6.92 -8.66
CA TYR A 35 7.27 -8.22 -7.99
C TYR A 35 8.28 -8.28 -6.83
N SER A 36 9.48 -7.71 -6.99
CA SER A 36 10.48 -7.67 -5.93
C SER A 36 10.08 -6.79 -4.74
N LEU A 37 9.35 -5.68 -4.98
CA LEU A 37 8.75 -4.85 -3.94
C LEU A 37 7.73 -5.66 -3.13
N ASN A 38 6.78 -6.30 -3.81
CA ASN A 38 5.74 -7.11 -3.17
C ASN A 38 6.35 -8.26 -2.35
N LYS A 39 7.41 -8.88 -2.87
CA LYS A 39 8.16 -9.93 -2.15
C LYS A 39 8.81 -9.37 -0.88
N ASP A 40 9.47 -8.23 -0.96
CA ASP A 40 10.15 -7.61 0.19
C ASP A 40 9.11 -7.10 1.22
N PHE A 41 7.97 -6.56 0.77
CA PHE A 41 6.85 -6.16 1.63
C PHE A 41 6.27 -7.35 2.41
N LYS A 42 5.92 -8.44 1.72
CA LYS A 42 5.44 -9.68 2.35
C LYS A 42 6.46 -10.26 3.32
N LYS A 43 7.74 -10.28 2.95
CA LYS A 43 8.83 -10.75 3.82
C LYS A 43 8.92 -9.93 5.11
N LEU A 44 8.80 -8.60 4.99
CA LEU A 44 8.88 -7.69 6.14
C LEU A 44 7.68 -7.89 7.08
N LEU A 45 6.46 -8.01 6.52
CA LEU A 45 5.26 -8.33 7.31
C LEU A 45 5.40 -9.68 8.02
N LYS A 46 5.81 -10.73 7.31
CA LYS A 46 6.00 -12.07 7.90
C LYS A 46 6.93 -12.06 9.12
N LEU A 47 7.96 -11.19 9.11
CA LEU A 47 8.90 -11.06 10.22
C LEU A 47 8.34 -10.27 11.41
N LYS A 48 7.30 -9.44 11.18
CA LYS A 48 6.84 -8.45 12.17
C LYS A 48 5.47 -8.74 12.77
N VAL A 49 4.59 -9.46 12.06
CA VAL A 49 3.16 -9.56 12.43
C VAL A 49 2.81 -10.75 13.36
N LYS A 50 3.74 -11.67 13.59
CA LYS A 50 3.47 -12.88 14.39
C LYS A 50 3.06 -12.52 15.82
N SER A 51 1.90 -13.02 16.24
CA SER A 51 1.33 -12.89 17.60
C SER A 51 1.04 -11.45 18.06
N VAL A 52 0.97 -10.47 17.13
CA VAL A 52 0.69 -9.05 17.44
C VAL A 52 -0.63 -8.56 16.82
N GLN A 53 -1.13 -7.42 17.28
CA GLN A 53 -2.31 -6.76 16.72
C GLN A 53 -1.93 -5.91 15.51
N VAL A 54 -2.65 -6.11 14.40
CA VAL A 54 -2.30 -5.55 13.09
C VAL A 54 -3.49 -4.78 12.52
N LEU A 55 -3.23 -3.60 11.96
CA LEU A 55 -4.20 -2.83 11.18
C LEU A 55 -3.81 -2.88 9.70
N ASP A 56 -4.72 -3.37 8.85
CA ASP A 56 -4.68 -3.24 7.39
C ASP A 56 -5.41 -1.95 7.00
N TYR A 57 -4.64 -0.94 6.62
CA TYR A 57 -5.09 0.42 6.38
C TYR A 57 -5.41 0.62 4.91
N GLY A 58 -6.71 0.70 4.57
CA GLY A 58 -7.19 0.65 3.18
C GLY A 58 -7.18 -0.78 2.64
N CYS A 59 -7.86 -1.71 3.33
CA CYS A 59 -7.78 -3.14 3.06
C CYS A 59 -8.47 -3.59 1.76
N GLY A 60 -9.25 -2.72 1.11
CA GLY A 60 -10.04 -3.07 -0.06
C GLY A 60 -10.91 -4.32 0.17
N SER A 61 -10.88 -5.26 -0.78
CA SER A 61 -11.62 -6.53 -0.71
C SER A 61 -10.97 -7.59 0.21
N GLY A 62 -9.99 -7.22 1.02
CA GLY A 62 -9.41 -8.07 2.08
C GLY A 62 -8.45 -9.16 1.60
N ASN A 63 -8.14 -9.26 0.29
CA ASN A 63 -7.31 -10.34 -0.24
C ASN A 63 -5.91 -10.36 0.39
N PHE A 64 -5.30 -9.18 0.60
CA PHE A 64 -3.98 -9.10 1.19
C PHE A 64 -3.99 -9.37 2.71
N ALA A 65 -5.04 -8.95 3.43
CA ALA A 65 -5.25 -9.30 4.83
C ALA A 65 -5.31 -10.83 5.03
N GLN A 66 -5.95 -11.56 4.10
CA GLN A 66 -5.99 -13.02 4.14
C GLN A 66 -4.60 -13.65 3.94
N GLU A 67 -3.77 -13.10 3.05
CA GLU A 67 -2.38 -13.56 2.91
C GLU A 67 -1.57 -13.27 4.19
N VAL A 68 -1.77 -12.10 4.81
CA VAL A 68 -1.09 -11.71 6.06
C VAL A 68 -1.54 -12.57 7.24
N SER A 69 -2.79 -13.03 7.25
CA SER A 69 -3.30 -13.92 8.32
C SER A 69 -2.55 -15.24 8.41
N LEU A 70 -1.97 -15.71 7.30
CA LEU A 70 -1.11 -16.91 7.26
C LEU A 70 0.23 -16.72 7.99
N PHE A 71 0.57 -15.50 8.37
CA PHE A 71 1.76 -15.19 9.16
C PHE A 71 1.50 -15.18 10.68
N GLU A 72 0.35 -15.72 11.09
CA GLU A 72 -0.06 -15.93 12.49
C GLU A 72 -0.13 -14.65 13.35
N PRO A 73 -0.76 -13.54 12.88
CA PRO A 73 -1.01 -12.39 13.74
C PRO A 73 -1.99 -12.77 14.87
N LYS A 74 -1.94 -12.05 15.99
CA LYS A 74 -2.94 -12.21 17.07
C LYS A 74 -4.33 -11.84 16.58
N LYS A 75 -4.44 -10.73 15.86
CA LYS A 75 -5.66 -10.22 15.22
C LYS A 75 -5.30 -9.26 14.10
N ILE A 76 -6.09 -9.27 13.03
CA ILE A 76 -6.07 -8.24 11.99
C ILE A 76 -7.40 -7.47 12.06
N ILE A 77 -7.33 -6.13 12.05
CA ILE A 77 -8.46 -5.29 11.69
C ILE A 77 -8.18 -4.69 10.33
N GLY A 78 -9.07 -4.88 9.37
CA GLY A 78 -8.99 -4.26 8.05
C GLY A 78 -10.02 -3.14 7.94
N VAL A 79 -9.59 -1.95 7.53
CA VAL A 79 -10.47 -0.80 7.34
C VAL A 79 -10.42 -0.29 5.91
N ASP A 80 -11.57 0.11 5.38
CA ASP A 80 -11.71 0.74 4.07
C ASP A 80 -12.95 1.64 4.08
N ILE A 81 -12.95 2.71 3.27
CA ILE A 81 -14.07 3.64 3.17
C ILE A 81 -15.22 3.07 2.31
N SER A 82 -14.93 2.10 1.44
CA SER A 82 -15.86 1.47 0.51
C SER A 82 -16.65 0.36 1.20
N GLU A 83 -17.98 0.54 1.31
CA GLU A 83 -18.88 -0.51 1.81
C GLU A 83 -18.85 -1.77 0.93
N GLU A 84 -18.75 -1.59 -0.41
CA GLU A 84 -18.72 -2.70 -1.34
C GLU A 84 -17.41 -3.50 -1.23
N ALA A 85 -16.29 -2.82 -0.98
CA ALA A 85 -15.01 -3.49 -0.68
C ALA A 85 -15.13 -4.34 0.60
N ILE A 86 -15.62 -3.75 1.68
CA ILE A 86 -15.78 -4.43 2.97
C ILE A 86 -16.78 -5.59 2.91
N LYS A 87 -17.89 -5.44 2.17
CA LYS A 87 -18.84 -6.53 1.93
C LYS A 87 -18.17 -7.73 1.27
N LYS A 88 -17.34 -7.48 0.23
CA LYS A 88 -16.53 -8.53 -0.43
C LYS A 88 -15.49 -9.12 0.53
N ALA A 89 -14.80 -8.29 1.30
CA ALA A 89 -13.79 -8.74 2.26
C ALA A 89 -14.39 -9.71 3.29
N LYS A 90 -15.54 -9.37 3.86
CA LYS A 90 -16.28 -10.24 4.78
C LYS A 90 -16.69 -11.56 4.15
N LYS A 91 -17.31 -11.52 2.97
CA LYS A 91 -17.69 -12.73 2.23
C LYS A 91 -16.50 -13.64 1.93
N ASN A 92 -15.36 -13.06 1.54
CA ASN A 92 -14.14 -13.82 1.25
C ASN A 92 -13.53 -14.44 2.52
N SER A 93 -13.72 -13.81 3.70
CA SER A 93 -13.18 -14.29 4.98
C SER A 93 -14.03 -15.36 5.65
N GLU A 94 -15.33 -15.46 5.35
CA GLU A 94 -16.23 -16.50 5.90
C GLU A 94 -15.75 -17.93 5.57
N VAL A 95 -15.03 -18.10 4.45
CA VAL A 95 -14.49 -19.39 4.01
C VAL A 95 -13.20 -19.78 4.74
N SER A 96 -12.50 -18.80 5.32
CA SER A 96 -11.18 -19.00 5.90
C SER A 96 -11.18 -18.60 7.38
N ASN A 97 -11.61 -19.36 8.28
CA ASN A 97 -11.69 -19.21 9.76
C ASN A 97 -10.54 -18.34 10.38
N ASN A 98 -10.29 -17.17 9.80
CA ASN A 98 -9.16 -16.30 10.08
C ASN A 98 -9.57 -15.23 11.10
N ASN A 99 -8.66 -14.87 12.00
CA ASN A 99 -8.85 -13.84 13.01
C ASN A 99 -8.77 -12.42 12.41
N ILE A 100 -9.63 -12.16 11.38
CA ILE A 100 -9.71 -10.87 10.65
C ILE A 100 -11.08 -10.25 10.89
N ASP A 101 -11.09 -8.97 11.25
CA ASP A 101 -12.31 -8.15 11.42
C ASP A 101 -12.29 -7.01 10.39
N PHE A 102 -13.22 -7.01 9.44
CA PHE A 102 -13.31 -5.98 8.40
C PHE A 102 -14.39 -4.95 8.74
N ARG A 103 -14.02 -3.65 8.65
CA ARG A 103 -14.90 -2.53 9.03
C ARG A 103 -14.87 -1.43 7.97
N VAL A 104 -16.05 -0.83 7.73
CA VAL A 104 -16.12 0.43 6.99
C VAL A 104 -15.67 1.54 7.93
N ASP A 105 -14.59 2.23 7.58
CA ASP A 105 -14.06 3.35 8.39
C ASP A 105 -13.32 4.36 7.51
N ASN A 106 -13.19 5.60 8.01
CA ASN A 106 -12.42 6.64 7.33
C ASN A 106 -10.98 6.66 7.86
N CYS A 107 -10.03 6.35 7.00
CA CYS A 107 -8.60 6.35 7.32
C CYS A 107 -8.07 7.71 7.83
N GLU A 108 -8.71 8.84 7.47
CA GLU A 108 -8.34 10.15 7.97
C GLU A 108 -8.92 10.46 9.38
N LYS A 109 -9.83 9.64 9.89
CA LYS A 109 -10.46 9.76 11.21
C LYS A 109 -11.03 8.42 11.63
N LEU A 110 -10.18 7.53 12.12
CA LEU A 110 -10.55 6.18 12.53
C LEU A 110 -11.42 6.16 13.78
N SER A 111 -12.41 5.26 13.80
CA SER A 111 -13.21 4.95 14.99
C SER A 111 -12.51 3.98 15.96
N LEU A 112 -11.22 3.67 15.69
CA LEU A 112 -10.40 2.74 16.47
C LEU A 112 -9.75 3.43 17.67
N GLU A 113 -9.48 2.67 18.71
CA GLU A 113 -8.88 3.17 19.96
C GLU A 113 -7.41 3.56 19.78
N THR A 114 -6.98 4.53 20.58
CA THR A 114 -5.57 4.96 20.67
C THR A 114 -4.70 3.83 21.21
N ASN A 115 -3.45 3.72 20.73
CA ASN A 115 -2.45 2.74 21.21
C ASN A 115 -2.94 1.27 21.15
N SER A 116 -3.64 0.89 20.07
CA SER A 116 -4.25 -0.44 19.92
C SER A 116 -3.43 -1.40 19.07
N PHE A 117 -2.61 -0.89 18.13
CA PHE A 117 -1.93 -1.72 17.15
C PHE A 117 -0.41 -1.73 17.31
N ASP A 118 0.18 -2.90 17.13
CA ASP A 118 1.64 -3.07 17.09
C ASP A 118 2.17 -2.74 15.69
N ILE A 119 1.39 -3.06 14.65
CA ILE A 119 1.73 -2.82 13.24
C ILE A 119 0.55 -2.17 12.53
N VAL A 120 0.82 -1.12 11.77
CA VAL A 120 -0.09 -0.57 10.75
C VAL A 120 0.57 -0.72 9.39
N TYR A 121 -0.10 -1.40 8.46
CA TYR A 121 0.39 -1.53 7.10
C TYR A 121 -0.67 -1.12 6.07
N GLY A 122 -0.23 -0.78 4.88
CA GLY A 122 -1.10 -0.49 3.74
C GLY A 122 -0.35 -0.52 2.43
N SER A 123 -1.08 -0.64 1.34
CA SER A 123 -0.51 -0.68 0.00
C SER A 123 -1.35 0.13 -0.98
N GLY A 124 -0.81 1.25 -1.45
CA GLY A 124 -1.48 2.12 -2.41
C GLY A 124 -2.71 2.81 -1.83
N ILE A 125 -2.62 3.32 -0.61
CA ILE A 125 -3.73 3.97 0.10
C ILE A 125 -3.41 5.43 0.47
N LEU A 126 -2.19 5.72 0.96
CA LEU A 126 -1.89 7.04 1.50
C LEU A 126 -1.95 8.15 0.44
N HIS A 127 -1.70 7.81 -0.83
CA HIS A 127 -1.78 8.75 -1.95
C HIS A 127 -3.21 9.11 -2.40
N HIS A 128 -4.25 8.53 -1.77
CA HIS A 128 -5.66 8.89 -1.92
C HIS A 128 -6.20 9.75 -0.77
N LEU A 129 -5.39 10.05 0.23
CA LEU A 129 -5.82 10.63 1.49
C LEU A 129 -5.14 11.98 1.76
N ASP A 130 -5.73 12.78 2.67
CA ASP A 130 -4.99 13.85 3.35
C ASP A 130 -3.88 13.20 4.18
N LEU A 131 -2.67 13.25 3.64
CA LEU A 131 -1.53 12.54 4.20
C LEU A 131 -1.26 12.94 5.65
N LYS A 132 -1.35 14.23 5.99
CA LYS A 132 -1.08 14.72 7.35
C LYS A 132 -2.10 14.18 8.34
N LYS A 133 -3.39 14.20 8.00
CA LYS A 133 -4.44 13.62 8.85
C LYS A 133 -4.25 12.13 9.03
N SER A 134 -4.00 11.41 7.93
CA SER A 134 -3.78 9.97 7.94
C SER A 134 -2.58 9.55 8.77
N LEU A 135 -1.44 10.24 8.64
CA LEU A 135 -0.25 9.94 9.44
C LEU A 135 -0.47 10.22 10.94
N ASN A 136 -1.25 11.26 11.29
CA ASN A 136 -1.61 11.53 12.68
C ASN A 136 -2.53 10.44 13.25
N GLU A 137 -3.51 9.95 12.47
CA GLU A 137 -4.37 8.84 12.88
C GLU A 137 -3.59 7.53 13.03
N ILE A 138 -2.69 7.23 12.09
CA ILE A 138 -1.79 6.08 12.19
C ILE A 138 -0.95 6.19 13.47
N ASN A 139 -0.35 7.35 13.73
CA ASN A 139 0.44 7.56 14.94
C ASN A 139 -0.40 7.44 16.21
N ARG A 140 -1.67 7.90 16.21
CA ARG A 140 -2.59 7.77 17.33
C ARG A 140 -2.91 6.31 17.66
N VAL A 141 -3.26 5.52 16.65
CA VAL A 141 -3.68 4.13 16.86
C VAL A 141 -2.53 3.16 17.11
N LEU A 142 -1.31 3.50 16.70
CA LEU A 142 -0.11 2.72 17.00
C LEU A 142 0.21 2.76 18.50
N LYS A 143 0.60 1.63 19.05
CA LYS A 143 1.21 1.52 20.37
C LYS A 143 2.58 2.20 20.39
N LYS A 144 3.10 2.48 21.56
CA LYS A 144 4.50 2.89 21.73
C LYS A 144 5.41 1.83 21.08
N ASP A 145 6.40 2.28 20.31
CA ASP A 145 7.33 1.46 19.54
C ASP A 145 6.66 0.59 18.44
N GLY A 146 5.36 0.82 18.16
CA GLY A 146 4.67 0.23 17.03
C GLY A 146 5.25 0.67 15.70
N SER A 147 5.10 -0.16 14.66
CA SER A 147 5.73 0.07 13.36
C SER A 147 4.72 0.34 12.26
N ILE A 148 5.11 1.17 11.29
CA ILE A 148 4.42 1.36 10.02
C ILE A 148 5.15 0.59 8.89
N ILE A 149 4.38 0.05 7.94
CA ILE A 149 4.92 -0.60 6.74
C ILE A 149 4.00 -0.28 5.56
N PHE A 150 4.42 0.62 4.66
CA PHE A 150 3.59 1.06 3.54
C PHE A 150 4.29 0.89 2.20
N VAL A 151 3.48 0.67 1.16
CA VAL A 151 3.89 0.67 -0.24
C VAL A 151 3.12 1.75 -0.97
N GLU A 152 3.85 2.72 -1.56
CA GLU A 152 3.22 3.85 -2.25
C GLU A 152 3.87 4.14 -3.60
N PRO A 153 3.09 4.62 -4.60
CA PRO A 153 3.62 5.04 -5.88
C PRO A 153 4.29 6.42 -5.78
N LEU A 154 5.34 6.64 -6.58
CA LEU A 154 6.02 7.93 -6.70
C LEU A 154 5.49 8.75 -7.88
N ALA A 155 5.47 10.08 -7.71
CA ALA A 155 5.14 11.04 -8.75
C ALA A 155 6.33 11.36 -9.68
N THR A 156 7.54 10.88 -9.36
CA THR A 156 8.78 11.36 -9.98
C THR A 156 9.18 10.59 -11.24
N ASN A 157 8.72 9.34 -11.42
CA ASN A 157 9.10 8.51 -12.56
C ASN A 157 8.48 9.03 -13.88
N PRO A 158 9.29 9.44 -14.88
CA PRO A 158 8.78 10.02 -16.12
C PRO A 158 7.98 9.03 -16.97
N ILE A 159 8.38 7.76 -17.02
CA ILE A 159 7.69 6.72 -17.80
C ILE A 159 6.28 6.50 -17.26
N ILE A 160 6.17 6.35 -15.94
CA ILE A 160 4.88 6.18 -15.27
C ILE A 160 4.01 7.44 -15.40
N ASN A 161 4.60 8.63 -15.38
CA ASN A 161 3.85 9.86 -15.55
C ASN A 161 3.28 10.01 -16.98
N ILE A 162 4.01 9.56 -18.01
CA ILE A 162 3.46 9.46 -19.37
C ILE A 162 2.29 8.47 -19.39
N TYR A 163 2.48 7.27 -18.84
CA TYR A 163 1.40 6.28 -18.74
C TYR A 163 0.17 6.83 -17.99
N ARG A 164 0.37 7.56 -16.88
CA ARG A 164 -0.71 8.21 -16.13
C ARG A 164 -1.48 9.23 -16.97
N LYS A 165 -0.82 10.02 -17.78
CA LYS A 165 -1.44 10.99 -18.70
C LYS A 165 -2.26 10.33 -19.79
N LEU A 166 -1.83 9.15 -20.27
CA LEU A 166 -2.51 8.40 -21.33
C LEU A 166 -3.70 7.57 -20.80
N THR A 167 -3.81 7.36 -19.50
CA THR A 167 -4.86 6.52 -18.87
C THR A 167 -5.55 7.22 -17.69
N PRO A 168 -6.17 8.39 -17.89
CA PRO A 168 -6.78 9.16 -16.80
C PRO A 168 -7.95 8.42 -16.13
N SER A 169 -8.78 7.71 -16.90
CA SER A 169 -9.95 6.98 -16.40
C SER A 169 -9.61 5.78 -15.47
N ALA A 170 -8.35 5.36 -15.45
CA ALA A 170 -7.90 4.26 -14.61
C ALA A 170 -7.63 4.66 -13.15
N ARG A 171 -7.87 5.93 -12.79
CA ARG A 171 -7.53 6.52 -11.50
C ARG A 171 -8.63 7.39 -10.94
N SER A 172 -8.62 7.54 -9.61
CA SER A 172 -9.39 8.56 -8.94
C SER A 172 -8.88 9.96 -9.31
N PRO A 173 -9.77 10.95 -9.46
CA PRO A 173 -9.39 12.34 -9.73
C PRO A 173 -8.51 12.97 -8.64
N ASP A 174 -8.65 12.49 -7.40
CA ASP A 174 -7.99 13.04 -6.22
C ASP A 174 -6.67 12.32 -5.87
N GLU A 175 -6.28 11.30 -6.65
CA GLU A 175 -5.02 10.55 -6.47
C GLU A 175 -3.79 11.43 -6.64
N HIS A 176 -2.90 11.46 -5.64
CA HIS A 176 -1.66 12.23 -5.67
C HIS A 176 -0.44 11.37 -5.28
N PRO A 177 0.22 10.73 -6.25
CA PRO A 177 1.40 9.93 -5.97
C PRO A 177 2.49 10.70 -5.24
N PHE A 178 3.26 10.03 -4.39
CA PHE A 178 4.19 10.62 -3.44
C PHE A 178 5.28 11.45 -4.07
N LYS A 179 5.55 12.61 -3.47
CA LYS A 179 6.67 13.52 -3.73
C LYS A 179 7.69 13.47 -2.58
N ASN A 180 8.78 14.21 -2.72
CA ASN A 180 9.80 14.27 -1.66
C ASN A 180 9.25 14.88 -0.36
N ASP A 181 8.37 15.88 -0.44
CA ASP A 181 7.77 16.54 0.73
C ASP A 181 6.92 15.56 1.56
N ASP A 182 6.23 14.64 0.90
CA ASP A 182 5.44 13.58 1.57
C ASP A 182 6.36 12.64 2.36
N ILE A 183 7.53 12.34 1.80
CA ILE A 183 8.56 11.52 2.47
C ILE A 183 9.11 12.26 3.70
N GLU A 184 9.39 13.55 3.59
CA GLU A 184 9.88 14.34 4.72
C GLU A 184 8.81 14.50 5.82
N LEU A 185 7.53 14.59 5.45
CA LEU A 185 6.43 14.59 6.42
C LEU A 185 6.39 13.29 7.23
N ILE A 186 6.56 12.13 6.58
CA ILE A 186 6.63 10.83 7.28
C ILE A 186 7.80 10.79 8.24
N LYS A 187 8.98 11.27 7.83
CA LYS A 187 10.18 11.32 8.69
C LYS A 187 10.02 12.27 9.88
N GLY A 188 9.18 13.29 9.76
CA GLY A 188 8.85 14.21 10.85
C GLY A 188 7.95 13.62 11.94
N ILE A 189 7.17 12.57 11.59
CA ILE A 189 6.17 11.95 12.48
C ILE A 189 6.67 10.62 13.06
N PHE A 190 7.52 9.90 12.32
CA PHE A 190 8.03 8.58 12.70
C PHE A 190 9.55 8.57 12.81
N LYS A 191 10.09 7.77 13.73
CA LYS A 191 11.53 7.52 13.87
C LYS A 191 11.96 6.30 13.06
N ASN A 192 13.27 6.15 12.84
CA ASN A 192 13.88 5.00 12.16
C ASN A 192 13.26 4.72 10.77
N VAL A 193 12.93 5.80 10.04
CA VAL A 193 12.28 5.69 8.73
C VAL A 193 13.28 5.19 7.69
N GLU A 194 13.01 3.97 7.18
CA GLU A 194 13.73 3.36 6.08
C GLU A 194 12.86 3.37 4.82
N ILE A 195 13.44 3.79 3.67
CA ILE A 195 12.75 3.82 2.39
C ILE A 195 13.56 3.06 1.34
N LYS A 196 12.92 2.08 0.72
CA LYS A 196 13.49 1.33 -0.40
C LYS A 196 12.72 1.66 -1.67
N TYR A 197 13.45 1.81 -2.78
CA TYR A 197 12.96 2.25 -4.07
C TYR A 197 12.93 1.10 -5.06
N TYR A 198 11.89 1.02 -5.93
CA TYR A 198 11.66 -0.10 -6.84
C TYR A 198 11.07 0.36 -8.17
N GLY A 199 11.27 -0.45 -9.21
CA GLY A 199 10.49 -0.33 -10.43
C GLY A 199 11.06 0.65 -11.45
N PHE A 200 12.37 0.74 -11.61
CA PHE A 200 13.01 1.46 -12.71
C PHE A 200 13.35 0.52 -13.87
N LEU A 201 14.44 -0.24 -13.76
CA LEU A 201 14.85 -1.14 -14.85
C LEU A 201 13.86 -2.30 -15.01
N THR A 202 13.29 -2.80 -13.92
CA THR A 202 12.25 -3.83 -14.00
C THR A 202 11.03 -3.38 -14.79
N LEU A 203 10.71 -2.08 -14.81
CA LEU A 203 9.67 -1.50 -15.66
C LEU A 203 10.13 -1.40 -17.12
N VAL A 204 11.34 -0.87 -17.37
CA VAL A 204 11.90 -0.70 -18.71
C VAL A 204 12.01 -2.04 -19.45
N PHE A 205 12.45 -3.09 -18.76
CA PHE A 205 12.60 -4.44 -19.31
C PHE A 205 11.35 -5.32 -19.20
N LEU A 206 10.20 -4.77 -18.77
CA LEU A 206 8.95 -5.51 -18.62
C LEU A 206 8.54 -6.34 -19.85
N PRO A 207 8.73 -5.88 -21.11
CA PRO A 207 8.39 -6.66 -22.30
C PRO A 207 9.19 -7.96 -22.44
N PHE A 208 10.35 -8.06 -21.80
CA PHE A 208 11.28 -9.19 -21.96
C PHE A 208 11.09 -10.33 -20.94
N TYR A 209 10.16 -10.20 -20.00
CA TYR A 209 9.81 -11.27 -19.05
C TYR A 209 8.30 -11.36 -18.81
N LYS A 210 7.77 -12.60 -18.83
CA LYS A 210 6.33 -12.87 -18.62
C LYS A 210 6.00 -13.15 -17.14
N SER A 211 6.87 -13.93 -16.48
CA SER A 211 6.70 -14.42 -15.10
C SER A 211 7.93 -14.05 -14.27
N PRO A 212 7.90 -12.94 -13.51
CA PRO A 212 9.05 -12.45 -12.76
C PRO A 212 9.54 -13.45 -11.69
N GLU A 213 8.63 -14.24 -11.11
CA GLU A 213 8.93 -15.27 -10.11
C GLU A 213 9.92 -16.32 -10.62
N ASN A 214 9.82 -16.75 -11.89
CA ASN A 214 10.62 -17.79 -12.51
C ASN A 214 11.72 -17.24 -13.45
N SER A 215 11.75 -15.94 -13.70
CA SER A 215 12.66 -15.33 -14.67
C SER A 215 14.04 -15.06 -14.06
N ARG A 216 15.09 -15.71 -14.62
CA ARG A 216 16.49 -15.37 -14.30
C ARG A 216 16.81 -13.93 -14.71
N LEU A 217 16.33 -13.48 -15.87
CA LEU A 217 16.49 -12.11 -16.35
C LEU A 217 15.91 -11.11 -15.34
N PHE A 218 14.67 -11.34 -14.86
CA PHE A 218 14.07 -10.48 -13.85
C PHE A 218 14.91 -10.40 -12.57
N LYS A 219 15.44 -11.52 -12.09
CA LYS A 219 16.28 -11.55 -10.88
C LYS A 219 17.54 -10.69 -11.03
N ILE A 220 18.22 -10.79 -12.18
CA ILE A 220 19.40 -9.98 -12.49
C ILE A 220 19.04 -8.50 -12.57
N ILE A 221 18.04 -8.15 -13.38
CA ILE A 221 17.58 -6.77 -13.55
C ILE A 221 17.14 -6.17 -12.21
N SER A 222 16.36 -6.90 -11.42
CA SER A 222 15.91 -6.43 -10.11
C SER A 222 17.04 -6.19 -9.12
N SER A 223 18.14 -6.97 -9.20
CA SER A 223 19.31 -6.77 -8.36
C SER A 223 20.07 -5.51 -8.77
N ILE A 224 20.26 -5.28 -10.07
CA ILE A 224 20.87 -4.07 -10.62
C ILE A 224 19.99 -2.85 -10.30
N ASP A 225 18.68 -2.97 -10.46
CA ASP A 225 17.70 -1.94 -10.15
C ASP A 225 17.81 -1.46 -8.70
N LYS A 226 17.84 -2.40 -7.75
CA LYS A 226 18.04 -2.11 -6.33
C LYS A 226 19.38 -1.42 -6.04
N MET A 227 20.44 -1.75 -6.78
CA MET A 227 21.75 -1.12 -6.62
C MET A 227 21.74 0.32 -7.13
N ILE A 228 21.19 0.57 -8.32
CA ILE A 228 21.08 1.90 -8.94
C ILE A 228 20.22 2.81 -8.07
N LEU A 229 19.06 2.33 -7.63
CA LEU A 229 18.11 3.11 -6.84
C LEU A 229 18.55 3.41 -5.38
N ARG A 230 19.69 2.86 -4.91
CA ARG A 230 20.36 3.30 -3.68
C ARG A 230 21.03 4.66 -3.85
N VAL A 231 21.47 4.97 -5.05
CA VAL A 231 22.15 6.25 -5.37
C VAL A 231 21.10 7.36 -5.41
N LYS A 232 21.31 8.42 -4.62
CA LYS A 232 20.35 9.54 -4.44
C LYS A 232 19.84 10.11 -5.77
N TYR A 233 20.75 10.29 -6.74
CA TYR A 233 20.44 10.89 -8.04
C TYR A 233 19.53 10.05 -8.93
N PHE A 234 19.37 8.75 -8.70
CA PHE A 234 18.53 7.87 -9.51
C PHE A 234 17.19 7.53 -8.88
N LYS A 235 16.95 7.93 -7.61
CA LYS A 235 15.71 7.61 -6.88
C LYS A 235 14.45 8.14 -7.57
N PHE A 236 14.55 9.25 -8.32
CA PHE A 236 13.42 9.80 -9.08
C PHE A 236 12.92 8.88 -10.20
N LEU A 237 13.74 7.92 -10.64
CA LEU A 237 13.39 6.91 -11.64
C LEU A 237 12.57 5.75 -11.05
N ALA A 238 12.46 5.65 -9.74
CA ALA A 238 11.65 4.60 -9.12
C ALA A 238 10.15 4.83 -9.39
N TRP A 239 9.41 3.75 -9.58
CA TRP A 239 7.96 3.80 -9.68
C TRP A 239 7.30 3.83 -8.31
N SER A 240 7.83 3.04 -7.37
CA SER A 240 7.19 2.85 -6.06
C SER A 240 8.23 2.69 -4.96
N ILE A 241 7.78 2.93 -3.73
CA ILE A 241 8.59 2.82 -2.52
C ILE A 241 7.97 1.86 -1.51
N LEU A 242 8.84 1.22 -0.74
CA LEU A 242 8.50 0.53 0.50
C LEU A 242 9.02 1.36 1.67
N ILE A 243 8.12 1.76 2.53
CA ILE A 243 8.35 2.61 3.71
C ILE A 243 8.22 1.75 4.96
N LYS A 244 9.19 1.83 5.85
CA LYS A 244 9.11 1.30 7.21
C LYS A 244 9.48 2.42 8.17
N GLY A 245 8.79 2.52 9.29
CA GLY A 245 9.09 3.49 10.36
C GLY A 245 8.54 2.99 11.69
N GLU A 246 8.85 3.72 12.77
CA GLU A 246 8.41 3.38 14.13
C GLU A 246 7.81 4.62 14.78
N LYS A 247 6.80 4.44 15.62
CA LYS A 247 6.22 5.52 16.43
C LYS A 247 7.29 6.12 17.36
N ILE A 248 7.36 7.44 17.41
CA ILE A 248 8.26 8.18 18.32
C ILE A 248 7.88 7.94 19.78
#